data_7c85567af5cf8e1a6e6ebfd778cad32c
#
_entry.id   7c85567af5cf8e1a6e6ebfd778cad32c
#
_cell.length_a   1.000
_cell.length_b   1.000
_cell.length_c   1.000
_cell.angle_alpha   90.00
_cell.angle_beta   90.00
_cell.angle_gamma   90.00
#
_symmetry.space_group_name_H-M   'P 1'
#
loop_
_entity.id
_entity.type
_entity.pdbx_description
1 polymer ?
#
loop_
_entity_poly.entity_id
_entity_poly.type
_entity_poly.pdbx_seq_one_letter_code
_entity_poly.pdbx_strand_id
1 'polypeptide(L)'
;MMKLISKMQPMGRALMLPIAVLPVAALLLRLGQPDLLNLPAIAAAGDAIFSNLGLLFAIGVAVGLAKENHGAAGLAAIVGYLVATQGAKVLIDVPDAITADVPEAYRGLAAQAFLAKELSKLSVPVGLLSGLFAGWAFNRFGDIRLPAYLAFFGGRRFVPIISGFAGLGLAMIFGFFWQPLEHGMDVTSQAVLASEEYGLFTYGVLNRVLIITGLHHILNNIAWFLLGDYGGVTGDLKRFFAGDPSAGAFMSGFFPVMMFGLPGACLAMYRTASPEKRAGVGGLLLSMALTSFLTGVTEPIEYAFMFLAPVLYAVHAVLTGLSMVIMHALNVHLGFGFSAGLFDYVLNYSLSTNPLLLIPVGLAYFALYFVLFRWVILRFDLKTLGREGDDVGASVDAGAAGESSLAWIAGLGGAMNLRAVEACTTRLRLTVVDQALIDERALKPLGSRGVLKLAEGAVQVVVGPIADQLAADIRGALRHAPATVPAATQASTPLVSATADRGNVAALLAALGGKSNLAKVEARSTRLLIEVRDGGAVDEPRLSAAGYRGAVRVADRGWQVVVGPDAASVAGILER
;
A
#
# COMPACT_ATOMS: atom_id res chain seq x y z
N MET A 1 1.54 24.55 0.55
CA MET A 1 0.84 23.52 1.30
C MET A 1 0.50 22.31 0.42
N MET A 2 -0.27 22.44 -0.67
CA MET A 2 -0.64 21.31 -1.57
C MET A 2 0.55 20.54 -2.16
N LYS A 3 1.65 21.21 -2.57
CA LYS A 3 2.88 20.53 -3.06
C LYS A 3 3.59 19.69 -2.00
N LEU A 4 3.52 20.07 -0.72
CA LEU A 4 4.08 19.30 0.38
C LEU A 4 3.23 18.06 0.64
N ILE A 5 1.91 18.21 0.68
CA ILE A 5 0.95 17.12 0.86
C ILE A 5 1.09 16.07 -0.25
N SER A 6 1.22 16.48 -1.51
CA SER A 6 1.39 15.53 -2.62
C SER A 6 2.71 14.74 -2.55
N LYS A 7 3.78 15.32 -2.00
CA LYS A 7 5.06 14.62 -1.79
C LYS A 7 5.02 13.63 -0.62
N MET A 8 4.15 13.86 0.37
CA MET A 8 4.02 13.00 1.56
C MET A 8 3.04 11.82 1.37
N GLN A 9 2.13 11.91 0.41
CA GLN A 9 1.18 10.81 0.10
C GLN A 9 1.83 9.44 -0.21
N PRO A 10 2.96 9.34 -0.94
CA PRO A 10 3.63 8.05 -1.14
C PRO A 10 4.12 7.41 0.16
N MET A 11 4.54 8.24 1.13
CA MET A 11 5.01 7.77 2.44
C MET A 11 3.87 7.16 3.26
N GLY A 12 2.69 7.79 3.26
CA GLY A 12 1.50 7.23 3.93
C GLY A 12 1.12 5.86 3.36
N ARG A 13 1.16 5.70 2.03
CA ARG A 13 0.88 4.41 1.38
C ARG A 13 1.90 3.33 1.73
N ALA A 14 3.18 3.70 1.77
CA ALA A 14 4.24 2.76 2.09
C ALA A 14 4.11 2.18 3.51
N LEU A 15 3.55 2.97 4.44
CA LEU A 15 3.27 2.54 5.81
C LEU A 15 2.09 1.56 5.92
N MET A 16 1.17 1.53 4.95
CA MET A 16 0.02 0.61 5.00
C MET A 16 0.43 -0.86 4.85
N LEU A 17 1.47 -1.15 4.06
CA LEU A 17 1.87 -2.52 3.77
C LEU A 17 2.31 -3.30 5.04
N PRO A 18 3.23 -2.81 5.87
CA PRO A 18 3.60 -3.49 7.11
C PRO A 18 2.47 -3.52 8.14
N ILE A 19 1.59 -2.52 8.17
CA ILE A 19 0.45 -2.47 9.08
C ILE A 19 -0.57 -3.57 8.75
N ALA A 20 -0.72 -3.96 7.49
CA ALA A 20 -1.64 -5.02 7.08
C ALA A 20 -1.31 -6.41 7.69
N VAL A 21 -0.12 -6.60 8.27
CA VAL A 21 0.26 -7.85 8.96
C VAL A 21 -0.19 -7.86 10.43
N LEU A 22 -0.43 -6.69 11.02
CA LEU A 22 -0.78 -6.57 12.44
C LEU A 22 -2.05 -7.33 12.85
N PRO A 23 -3.13 -7.41 12.03
CA PRO A 23 -4.32 -8.19 12.37
C PRO A 23 -4.01 -9.66 12.68
N VAL A 24 -3.16 -10.28 11.84
CA VAL A 24 -2.77 -11.68 12.02
C VAL A 24 -1.90 -11.84 13.26
N ALA A 25 -0.95 -10.94 13.46
CA ALA A 25 -0.09 -10.91 14.64
C ALA A 25 -0.90 -10.82 15.94
N ALA A 26 -1.84 -9.87 15.98
CA ALA A 26 -2.69 -9.65 17.14
C ALA A 26 -3.63 -10.84 17.42
N LEU A 27 -4.23 -11.39 16.38
CA LEU A 27 -5.10 -12.56 16.50
C LEU A 27 -4.33 -13.76 17.06
N LEU A 28 -3.15 -14.05 16.52
CA LEU A 28 -2.30 -15.15 17.00
C LEU A 28 -1.86 -14.91 18.44
N LEU A 29 -1.34 -13.72 18.75
CA LEU A 29 -0.92 -13.36 20.10
C LEU A 29 -2.07 -13.55 21.09
N ARG A 30 -3.25 -13.04 20.75
CA ARG A 30 -4.41 -13.01 21.63
C ARG A 30 -5.04 -14.41 21.81
N LEU A 31 -5.24 -15.15 20.74
CA LEU A 31 -5.78 -16.51 20.83
C LEU A 31 -4.87 -17.45 21.62
N GLY A 32 -3.55 -17.26 21.57
CA GLY A 32 -2.59 -18.08 22.29
C GLY A 32 -2.48 -17.78 23.79
N GLN A 33 -3.08 -16.69 24.30
CA GLN A 33 -3.01 -16.31 25.72
C GLN A 33 -3.67 -17.34 26.66
N PRO A 34 -3.23 -17.40 27.96
CA PRO A 34 -3.74 -18.37 28.93
C PRO A 34 -5.24 -18.26 29.23
N ASP A 35 -5.81 -17.07 29.07
CA ASP A 35 -7.24 -16.79 29.32
C ASP A 35 -8.14 -17.15 28.13
N LEU A 36 -7.57 -17.55 26.97
CA LEU A 36 -8.33 -18.04 25.82
C LEU A 36 -7.99 -19.50 25.51
N LEU A 37 -7.14 -19.76 24.51
CA LEU A 37 -6.81 -21.13 24.11
C LEU A 37 -5.65 -21.74 24.91
N ASN A 38 -4.88 -20.93 25.61
CA ASN A 38 -3.68 -21.35 26.35
C ASN A 38 -2.70 -22.18 25.48
N LEU A 39 -2.38 -21.68 24.30
CA LEU A 39 -1.47 -22.28 23.34
C LEU A 39 -0.21 -21.41 23.18
N PRO A 40 0.85 -21.63 24.01
CA PRO A 40 2.05 -20.78 24.01
C PRO A 40 2.74 -20.65 22.64
N ALA A 41 2.69 -21.69 21.81
CA ALA A 41 3.24 -21.66 20.46
C ALA A 41 2.54 -20.64 19.55
N ILE A 42 1.22 -20.52 19.68
CA ILE A 42 0.42 -19.54 18.90
C ILE A 42 0.70 -18.11 19.41
N ALA A 43 0.75 -17.95 20.75
CA ALA A 43 1.12 -16.66 21.35
C ALA A 43 2.52 -16.22 20.89
N ALA A 44 3.51 -17.11 20.95
CA ALA A 44 4.88 -16.84 20.51
C ALA A 44 4.96 -16.50 19.00
N ALA A 45 4.15 -17.14 18.15
CA ALA A 45 4.08 -16.82 16.73
C ALA A 45 3.55 -15.39 16.49
N GLY A 46 2.54 -14.96 17.25
CA GLY A 46 2.03 -13.58 17.21
C GLY A 46 3.07 -12.57 17.72
N ASP A 47 3.71 -12.88 18.87
CA ASP A 47 4.75 -12.03 19.46
C ASP A 47 5.96 -11.87 18.54
N ALA A 48 6.35 -12.92 17.82
CA ALA A 48 7.46 -12.87 16.86
C ALA A 48 7.27 -11.77 15.79
N ILE A 49 6.03 -11.51 15.38
CA ILE A 49 5.72 -10.43 14.44
C ILE A 49 5.88 -9.06 15.13
N PHE A 50 5.34 -8.89 16.33
CA PHE A 50 5.46 -7.64 17.10
C PHE A 50 6.91 -7.33 17.49
N SER A 51 7.67 -8.33 17.88
CA SER A 51 9.08 -8.18 18.24
C SER A 51 9.97 -7.80 17.05
N ASN A 52 9.56 -8.13 15.81
CA ASN A 52 10.28 -7.79 14.58
C ASN A 52 9.60 -6.66 13.79
N LEU A 53 8.75 -5.88 14.44
CA LEU A 53 7.95 -4.84 13.78
C LEU A 53 8.81 -3.81 13.04
N GLY A 54 9.94 -3.38 13.61
CA GLY A 54 10.88 -2.45 12.97
C GLY A 54 11.44 -2.99 11.65
N LEU A 55 11.77 -4.28 11.60
CA LEU A 55 12.22 -4.93 10.37
C LEU A 55 11.10 -4.97 9.31
N LEU A 56 9.89 -5.29 9.73
CA LEU A 56 8.71 -5.30 8.84
C LEU A 56 8.43 -3.91 8.29
N PHE A 57 8.54 -2.86 9.11
CA PHE A 57 8.43 -1.47 8.66
C PHE A 57 9.55 -1.10 7.67
N ALA A 58 10.79 -1.51 7.92
CA ALA A 58 11.89 -1.25 7.01
C ALA A 58 11.60 -1.82 5.61
N ILE A 59 11.20 -3.08 5.54
CA ILE A 59 10.88 -3.78 4.27
C ILE A 59 9.66 -3.14 3.60
N GLY A 60 8.56 -3.01 4.34
CA GLY A 60 7.28 -2.56 3.80
C GLY A 60 7.33 -1.13 3.29
N VAL A 61 7.98 -0.23 4.04
CA VAL A 61 8.17 1.17 3.64
C VAL A 61 9.06 1.28 2.40
N ALA A 62 10.17 0.54 2.36
CA ALA A 62 11.09 0.57 1.22
C ALA A 62 10.41 0.07 -0.07
N VAL A 63 9.72 -1.08 0.00
CA VAL A 63 9.00 -1.65 -1.13
C VAL A 63 7.84 -0.76 -1.56
N GLY A 64 7.08 -0.22 -0.61
CA GLY A 64 5.96 0.67 -0.88
C GLY A 64 6.35 2.02 -1.50
N LEU A 65 7.60 2.49 -1.26
CA LEU A 65 8.14 3.71 -1.87
C LEU A 65 8.87 3.45 -3.18
N ALA A 66 9.41 2.24 -3.37
CA ALA A 66 10.16 1.90 -4.57
C ALA A 66 9.28 1.90 -5.81
N LYS A 67 9.82 2.39 -6.94
CA LYS A 67 9.18 2.24 -8.24
C LYS A 67 8.91 0.76 -8.51
N GLU A 68 7.71 0.46 -9.01
CA GLU A 68 7.26 -0.90 -9.32
C GLU A 68 7.22 -1.85 -8.09
N ASN A 69 7.21 -1.33 -6.86
CA ASN A 69 7.23 -2.11 -5.62
C ASN A 69 8.34 -3.19 -5.60
N HIS A 70 9.53 -2.81 -6.04
CA HIS A 70 10.61 -3.75 -6.34
C HIS A 70 11.28 -4.31 -5.08
N GLY A 71 11.39 -5.65 -4.98
CA GLY A 71 11.95 -6.35 -3.80
C GLY A 71 13.40 -6.01 -3.46
N ALA A 72 14.22 -5.52 -4.42
CA ALA A 72 15.58 -5.07 -4.13
C ALA A 72 15.63 -3.88 -3.13
N ALA A 73 14.58 -3.05 -3.10
CA ALA A 73 14.46 -1.99 -2.11
C ALA A 73 14.25 -2.57 -0.70
N GLY A 74 13.46 -3.65 -0.59
CA GLY A 74 13.27 -4.38 0.68
C GLY A 74 14.58 -4.98 1.20
N LEU A 75 15.36 -5.63 0.33
CA LEU A 75 16.69 -6.15 0.69
C LEU A 75 17.62 -5.01 1.18
N ALA A 76 17.63 -3.89 0.49
CA ALA A 76 18.43 -2.73 0.87
C ALA A 76 18.01 -2.17 2.24
N ALA A 77 16.72 -2.16 2.55
CA ALA A 77 16.20 -1.74 3.85
C ALA A 77 16.62 -2.70 4.98
N ILE A 78 16.59 -4.02 4.73
CA ILE A 78 17.08 -5.04 5.68
C ILE A 78 18.56 -4.76 6.02
N VAL A 79 19.38 -4.54 5.00
CA VAL A 79 20.81 -4.25 5.20
C VAL A 79 20.99 -2.98 6.02
N GLY A 80 20.30 -1.89 5.66
CA GLY A 80 20.35 -0.63 6.42
C GLY A 80 19.92 -0.79 7.87
N TYR A 81 18.80 -1.49 8.09
CA TYR A 81 18.23 -1.74 9.42
C TYR A 81 19.18 -2.57 10.30
N LEU A 82 19.69 -3.68 9.77
CA LEU A 82 20.60 -4.55 10.54
C LEU A 82 21.91 -3.85 10.88
N VAL A 83 22.51 -3.13 9.94
CA VAL A 83 23.72 -2.34 10.19
C VAL A 83 23.45 -1.25 11.24
N ALA A 84 22.32 -0.54 11.13
CA ALA A 84 21.97 0.51 12.08
C ALA A 84 21.75 -0.03 13.51
N THR A 85 20.97 -1.10 13.65
CA THR A 85 20.64 -1.65 14.97
C THR A 85 21.86 -2.33 15.63
N GLN A 86 22.61 -3.13 14.89
CA GLN A 86 23.80 -3.80 15.44
C GLN A 86 24.95 -2.80 15.70
N GLY A 87 25.10 -1.79 14.85
CA GLY A 87 26.07 -0.72 15.08
C GLY A 87 25.70 0.15 16.29
N ALA A 88 24.44 0.53 16.45
CA ALA A 88 23.97 1.28 17.61
C ALA A 88 24.18 0.48 18.92
N LYS A 89 23.95 -0.83 18.91
CA LYS A 89 24.17 -1.72 20.07
C LYS A 89 25.57 -1.61 20.65
N VAL A 90 26.57 -1.42 19.80
CA VAL A 90 27.97 -1.32 20.24
C VAL A 90 28.32 0.08 20.75
N LEU A 91 27.56 1.10 20.30
CA LEU A 91 27.83 2.51 20.60
C LEU A 91 27.00 3.07 21.76
N ILE A 92 25.92 2.38 22.15
CA ILE A 92 25.08 2.78 23.29
C ILE A 92 25.85 2.48 24.59
N ASP A 93 26.09 3.50 25.39
CA ASP A 93 26.69 3.37 26.69
C ASP A 93 25.71 2.73 27.69
N VAL A 94 26.21 1.74 28.45
CA VAL A 94 25.44 1.14 29.54
C VAL A 94 25.74 1.94 30.82
N PRO A 95 24.74 2.61 31.43
CA PRO A 95 24.96 3.36 32.67
C PRO A 95 25.50 2.49 33.78
N ASP A 96 26.47 3.01 34.54
CA ASP A 96 27.08 2.31 35.68
C ASP A 96 26.02 1.84 36.69
N ALA A 97 24.95 2.61 36.88
CA ALA A 97 23.84 2.26 37.76
C ALA A 97 23.19 0.90 37.43
N ILE A 98 23.24 0.45 36.17
CA ILE A 98 22.65 -0.84 35.74
C ILE A 98 23.49 -2.02 36.25
N THR A 99 24.80 -1.80 36.45
CA THR A 99 25.75 -2.85 36.81
C THR A 99 26.32 -2.72 38.24
N ALA A 100 26.11 -1.57 38.91
CA ALA A 100 26.71 -1.25 40.20
C ALA A 100 26.32 -2.25 41.32
N ASP A 101 25.02 -2.54 41.43
CA ASP A 101 24.49 -3.43 42.47
C ASP A 101 24.40 -4.91 42.02
N VAL A 102 24.97 -5.25 40.85
CA VAL A 102 24.91 -6.59 40.27
C VAL A 102 26.23 -7.31 40.53
N PRO A 103 26.23 -8.57 41.08
CA PRO A 103 27.42 -9.37 41.23
C PRO A 103 28.19 -9.48 39.90
N GLU A 104 29.51 -9.45 39.96
CA GLU A 104 30.40 -9.38 38.78
C GLU A 104 30.11 -10.47 37.74
N ALA A 105 29.76 -11.68 38.18
CA ALA A 105 29.38 -12.79 37.29
C ALA A 105 28.15 -12.52 36.43
N TYR A 106 27.25 -11.58 36.81
CA TYR A 106 26.01 -11.27 36.14
C TYR A 106 25.98 -9.90 35.46
N ARG A 107 27.02 -9.06 35.64
CA ARG A 107 27.12 -7.72 35.05
C ARG A 107 26.97 -7.75 33.53
N GLY A 108 27.62 -8.71 32.87
CA GLY A 108 27.50 -8.88 31.42
C GLY A 108 26.06 -9.21 30.97
N LEU A 109 25.35 -9.99 31.75
CA LEU A 109 23.95 -10.33 31.47
C LEU A 109 23.02 -9.11 31.67
N ALA A 110 23.23 -8.34 32.74
CA ALA A 110 22.50 -7.12 33.02
C ALA A 110 22.70 -6.07 31.91
N ALA A 111 23.96 -5.88 31.48
CA ALA A 111 24.28 -4.99 30.37
C ALA A 111 23.59 -5.42 29.05
N GLN A 112 23.62 -6.73 28.74
CA GLN A 112 22.92 -7.24 27.54
C GLN A 112 21.40 -7.07 27.62
N ALA A 113 20.80 -7.30 28.78
CA ALA A 113 19.38 -7.10 29.00
C ALA A 113 18.99 -5.62 28.81
N PHE A 114 19.79 -4.69 29.36
CA PHE A 114 19.62 -3.26 29.15
C PHE A 114 19.68 -2.90 27.65
N LEU A 115 20.75 -3.32 26.94
CA LEU A 115 20.90 -3.05 25.52
C LEU A 115 19.77 -3.66 24.68
N ALA A 116 19.27 -4.85 25.03
CA ALA A 116 18.15 -5.45 24.34
C ALA A 116 16.87 -4.63 24.51
N LYS A 117 16.62 -4.09 25.72
CA LYS A 117 15.50 -3.18 26.01
C LYS A 117 15.61 -1.90 25.18
N GLU A 118 16.78 -1.26 25.19
CA GLU A 118 17.00 0.00 24.44
C GLU A 118 16.87 -0.20 22.94
N LEU A 119 17.41 -1.30 22.39
CA LEU A 119 17.24 -1.64 20.98
C LEU A 119 15.78 -1.92 20.59
N SER A 120 14.98 -2.44 21.50
CA SER A 120 13.54 -2.65 21.24
C SER A 120 12.79 -1.32 21.03
N LYS A 121 13.16 -0.28 21.80
CA LYS A 121 12.63 1.09 21.64
C LYS A 121 13.06 1.71 20.30
N LEU A 122 14.31 1.44 19.88
CA LEU A 122 14.87 1.91 18.60
C LEU A 122 14.32 1.20 17.37
N SER A 123 13.80 0.00 17.53
CA SER A 123 13.44 -0.90 16.43
C SER A 123 12.55 -0.23 15.38
N VAL A 124 11.43 0.39 15.78
CA VAL A 124 10.48 1.03 14.86
C VAL A 124 11.04 2.31 14.23
N PRO A 125 11.62 3.27 14.98
CA PRO A 125 12.26 4.46 14.40
C PRO A 125 13.33 4.12 13.37
N VAL A 126 14.25 3.21 13.71
CA VAL A 126 15.33 2.77 12.79
C VAL A 126 14.73 2.06 11.58
N GLY A 127 13.70 1.23 11.76
CA GLY A 127 13.01 0.56 10.67
C GLY A 127 12.40 1.52 9.67
N LEU A 128 11.67 2.54 10.16
CA LEU A 128 11.08 3.58 9.32
C LEU A 128 12.15 4.36 8.54
N LEU A 129 13.21 4.82 9.20
CA LEU A 129 14.27 5.59 8.55
C LEU A 129 15.04 4.76 7.53
N SER A 130 15.37 3.51 7.84
CA SER A 130 16.03 2.59 6.92
C SER A 130 15.14 2.31 5.69
N GLY A 131 13.84 2.11 5.91
CA GLY A 131 12.88 1.91 4.82
C GLY A 131 12.72 3.13 3.92
N LEU A 132 12.59 4.31 4.50
CA LEU A 132 12.50 5.58 3.77
C LEU A 132 13.77 5.82 2.92
N PHE A 133 14.95 5.62 3.53
CA PHE A 133 16.20 5.78 2.82
C PHE A 133 16.34 4.77 1.67
N ALA A 134 16.09 3.49 1.93
CA ALA A 134 16.24 2.44 0.93
C ALA A 134 15.27 2.62 -0.26
N GLY A 135 14.02 2.99 0.00
CA GLY A 135 13.05 3.31 -1.05
C GLY A 135 13.46 4.52 -1.89
N TRP A 136 13.92 5.60 -1.24
CA TRP A 136 14.48 6.76 -1.92
C TRP A 136 15.74 6.40 -2.73
N ALA A 137 16.68 5.66 -2.14
CA ALA A 137 17.92 5.25 -2.77
C ALA A 137 17.65 4.35 -3.99
N PHE A 138 16.67 3.44 -3.91
CA PHE A 138 16.25 2.63 -5.04
C PHE A 138 15.74 3.49 -6.21
N ASN A 139 14.89 4.47 -5.92
CA ASN A 139 14.35 5.35 -6.94
C ASN A 139 15.41 6.27 -7.57
N ARG A 140 16.48 6.59 -6.83
CA ARG A 140 17.54 7.51 -7.26
C ARG A 140 18.71 6.80 -7.93
N PHE A 141 19.08 5.60 -7.45
CA PHE A 141 20.31 4.90 -7.83
C PHE A 141 20.06 3.51 -8.45
N GLY A 142 18.79 3.05 -8.55
CA GLY A 142 18.46 1.73 -9.08
C GLY A 142 18.95 1.45 -10.50
N ASP A 143 19.16 2.51 -11.28
CA ASP A 143 19.65 2.43 -12.67
C ASP A 143 21.07 3.01 -12.85
N ILE A 144 21.83 3.19 -11.76
CA ILE A 144 23.16 3.79 -11.81
C ILE A 144 24.12 2.93 -12.65
N ARG A 145 24.85 3.60 -13.54
CA ARG A 145 25.92 2.97 -14.34
C ARG A 145 27.25 3.31 -13.72
N LEU A 146 27.99 2.31 -13.28
CA LEU A 146 29.33 2.43 -12.75
C LEU A 146 30.37 2.15 -13.83
N PRO A 147 31.63 2.61 -13.68
CA PRO A 147 32.74 2.26 -14.56
C PRO A 147 32.87 0.74 -14.74
N ALA A 148 33.48 0.29 -15.85
CA ALA A 148 33.51 -1.11 -16.23
C ALA A 148 34.07 -2.05 -15.14
N TYR A 149 35.08 -1.60 -14.39
CA TYR A 149 35.68 -2.38 -13.28
C TYR A 149 34.79 -2.50 -12.03
N LEU A 150 33.75 -1.66 -11.89
CA LEU A 150 32.74 -1.71 -10.84
C LEU A 150 31.35 -2.09 -11.37
N ALA A 151 31.22 -2.45 -12.64
CA ALA A 151 29.92 -2.68 -13.28
C ALA A 151 29.09 -3.76 -12.56
N PHE A 152 29.73 -4.74 -11.90
CA PHE A 152 29.04 -5.75 -11.09
C PHE A 152 28.22 -5.14 -9.95
N PHE A 153 28.68 -4.04 -9.38
CA PHE A 153 28.01 -3.34 -8.26
C PHE A 153 27.01 -2.28 -8.74
N GLY A 154 26.86 -2.09 -10.06
CA GLY A 154 25.96 -1.10 -10.64
C GLY A 154 24.48 -1.51 -10.60
N GLY A 155 23.62 -0.55 -10.94
CA GLY A 155 22.18 -0.76 -10.99
C GLY A 155 21.59 -1.09 -9.61
N ARG A 156 20.63 -2.00 -9.59
CA ARG A 156 19.89 -2.40 -8.37
C ARG A 156 20.79 -2.96 -7.26
N ARG A 157 21.97 -3.49 -7.58
CA ARG A 157 22.93 -4.04 -6.62
C ARG A 157 23.63 -2.95 -5.80
N PHE A 158 23.69 -1.73 -6.31
CA PHE A 158 24.27 -0.58 -5.62
C PHE A 158 23.41 -0.13 -4.42
N VAL A 159 22.11 -0.32 -4.49
CA VAL A 159 21.17 0.18 -3.47
C VAL A 159 21.39 -0.45 -2.09
N PRO A 160 21.55 -1.77 -1.91
CA PRO A 160 21.91 -2.35 -0.62
C PRO A 160 23.25 -1.84 -0.08
N ILE A 161 24.23 -1.60 -0.95
CA ILE A 161 25.55 -1.09 -0.53
C ILE A 161 25.42 0.30 0.08
N ILE A 162 24.77 1.25 -0.61
CA ILE A 162 24.59 2.60 -0.08
C ILE A 162 23.67 2.62 1.14
N SER A 163 22.71 1.69 1.22
CA SER A 163 21.85 1.53 2.40
C SER A 163 22.62 1.01 3.61
N GLY A 164 23.64 0.17 3.41
CA GLY A 164 24.56 -0.24 4.47
C GLY A 164 25.34 0.93 5.04
N PHE A 165 25.90 1.80 4.19
CA PHE A 165 26.57 3.04 4.64
C PHE A 165 25.62 3.99 5.36
N ALA A 166 24.39 4.15 4.87
CA ALA A 166 23.38 4.92 5.56
C ALA A 166 23.01 4.32 6.91
N GLY A 167 22.92 2.99 6.99
CA GLY A 167 22.74 2.24 8.24
C GLY A 167 23.85 2.52 9.25
N LEU A 168 25.11 2.58 8.79
CA LEU A 168 26.21 2.96 9.65
C LEU A 168 26.09 4.41 10.15
N GLY A 169 25.64 5.34 9.30
CA GLY A 169 25.33 6.71 9.72
C GLY A 169 24.22 6.75 10.77
N LEU A 170 23.14 5.97 10.59
CA LEU A 170 22.07 5.84 11.59
C LEU A 170 22.59 5.20 12.89
N ALA A 171 23.48 4.20 12.81
CA ALA A 171 24.11 3.60 13.99
C ALA A 171 24.87 4.64 14.82
N MET A 172 25.63 5.53 14.16
CA MET A 172 26.34 6.60 14.85
C MET A 172 25.36 7.62 15.47
N ILE A 173 24.32 8.02 14.76
CA ILE A 173 23.31 8.96 15.28
C ILE A 173 22.63 8.36 16.52
N PHE A 174 22.10 7.15 16.40
CA PHE A 174 21.38 6.52 17.51
C PHE A 174 22.32 6.02 18.61
N GLY A 175 23.54 5.61 18.29
CA GLY A 175 24.51 5.20 19.29
C GLY A 175 24.98 6.34 20.19
N PHE A 176 25.42 7.45 19.59
CA PHE A 176 25.94 8.59 20.36
C PHE A 176 24.87 9.51 20.95
N PHE A 177 23.74 9.64 20.27
CA PHE A 177 22.67 10.56 20.68
C PHE A 177 21.46 9.84 21.29
N TRP A 178 21.59 8.55 21.66
CA TRP A 178 20.46 7.79 22.18
C TRP A 178 19.94 8.34 23.50
N GLN A 179 20.81 8.59 24.48
CA GLN A 179 20.39 9.10 25.78
C GLN A 179 19.58 10.42 25.70
N PRO A 180 20.04 11.48 25.01
CA PRO A 180 19.24 12.69 24.85
C PRO A 180 17.96 12.45 24.02
N LEU A 181 17.95 11.55 23.04
CA LEU A 181 16.75 11.17 22.28
C LEU A 181 15.74 10.45 23.17
N GLU A 182 16.16 9.45 23.93
CA GLU A 182 15.33 8.73 24.89
C GLU A 182 14.74 9.70 25.93
N HIS A 183 15.57 10.54 26.54
CA HIS A 183 15.11 11.54 27.49
C HIS A 183 14.08 12.50 26.87
N GLY A 184 14.33 12.95 25.63
CA GLY A 184 13.38 13.80 24.90
C GLY A 184 12.05 13.07 24.62
N MET A 185 12.10 11.77 24.28
CA MET A 185 10.91 10.95 24.10
C MET A 185 10.16 10.75 25.42
N ASP A 186 10.87 10.50 26.52
CA ASP A 186 10.27 10.34 27.85
C ASP A 186 9.62 11.64 28.34
N VAL A 187 10.30 12.79 28.19
CA VAL A 187 9.73 14.10 28.55
C VAL A 187 8.48 14.39 27.71
N THR A 188 8.53 14.13 26.41
CA THR A 188 7.38 14.30 25.53
C THR A 188 6.24 13.35 25.91
N SER A 189 6.57 12.08 26.19
CA SER A 189 5.61 11.07 26.65
C SER A 189 4.93 11.51 27.96
N GLN A 190 5.74 11.93 28.93
CA GLN A 190 5.21 12.43 30.22
C GLN A 190 4.37 13.69 30.03
N ALA A 191 4.76 14.62 29.17
CA ALA A 191 3.97 15.81 28.88
C ALA A 191 2.62 15.48 28.22
N VAL A 192 2.61 14.52 27.30
CA VAL A 192 1.37 14.04 26.66
C VAL A 192 0.49 13.30 27.67
N LEU A 193 1.07 12.45 28.49
CA LEU A 193 0.34 11.73 29.56
C LEU A 193 -0.15 12.68 30.64
N ALA A 194 0.66 13.66 31.05
CA ALA A 194 0.28 14.68 32.04
C ALA A 194 -0.76 15.68 31.51
N SER A 195 -0.86 15.86 30.21
CA SER A 195 -1.92 16.66 29.60
C SER A 195 -3.29 15.97 29.61
N GLU A 196 -3.33 14.70 30.06
CA GLU A 196 -4.55 13.88 30.23
C GLU A 196 -5.56 14.06 29.08
N GLU A 197 -6.67 14.70 29.36
CA GLU A 197 -7.78 14.89 28.43
C GLU A 197 -7.42 15.73 27.20
N TYR A 198 -6.59 16.77 27.35
CA TYR A 198 -6.19 17.63 26.23
C TYR A 198 -5.30 16.90 25.23
N GLY A 199 -4.38 16.06 25.73
CA GLY A 199 -3.51 15.24 24.89
C GLY A 199 -4.31 14.20 24.10
N LEU A 200 -5.24 13.53 24.74
CA LEU A 200 -6.14 12.55 24.13
C LEU A 200 -7.07 13.19 23.09
N PHE A 201 -7.66 14.36 23.42
CA PHE A 201 -8.47 15.10 22.47
C PHE A 201 -7.68 15.47 21.22
N THR A 202 -6.50 16.06 21.42
CA THR A 202 -5.62 16.49 20.33
C THR A 202 -5.18 15.30 19.49
N TYR A 203 -4.82 14.18 20.10
CA TYR A 203 -4.48 12.94 19.40
C TYR A 203 -5.63 12.45 18.53
N GLY A 204 -6.85 12.37 19.07
CA GLY A 204 -8.04 11.92 18.34
C GLY A 204 -8.36 12.81 17.13
N VAL A 205 -8.29 14.14 17.30
CA VAL A 205 -8.51 15.11 16.20
C VAL A 205 -7.42 14.99 15.14
N LEU A 206 -6.14 15.04 15.54
CA LEU A 206 -5.02 14.96 14.61
C LEU A 206 -4.99 13.63 13.86
N ASN A 207 -5.33 12.53 14.53
CA ASN A 207 -5.43 11.22 13.91
C ASN A 207 -6.37 11.27 12.69
N ARG A 208 -7.57 11.82 12.85
CA ARG A 208 -8.53 11.97 11.74
C ARG A 208 -8.03 12.94 10.67
N VAL A 209 -7.54 14.11 11.05
CA VAL A 209 -7.02 15.10 10.08
C VAL A 209 -5.88 14.53 9.24
N LEU A 210 -5.00 13.74 9.84
CA LEU A 210 -3.85 13.14 9.15
C LEU A 210 -4.21 11.94 8.27
N ILE A 211 -5.40 11.34 8.37
CA ILE A 211 -5.87 10.29 7.45
C ILE A 211 -5.87 10.79 5.99
N ILE A 212 -6.18 12.05 5.74
CA ILE A 212 -6.18 12.65 4.40
C ILE A 212 -4.85 12.44 3.69
N THR A 213 -3.77 12.50 4.44
CA THR A 213 -2.39 12.35 3.94
C THR A 213 -1.81 10.95 4.16
N GLY A 214 -2.44 10.13 5.00
CA GLY A 214 -1.94 8.84 5.48
C GLY A 214 -0.90 8.96 6.61
N LEU A 215 -0.65 10.18 7.11
CA LEU A 215 0.35 10.41 8.16
C LEU A 215 -0.12 10.04 9.56
N HIS A 216 -1.43 9.74 9.76
CA HIS A 216 -1.96 9.25 11.02
C HIS A 216 -1.25 7.97 11.51
N HIS A 217 -0.70 7.16 10.59
CA HIS A 217 0.10 5.99 10.95
C HIS A 217 1.39 6.35 11.71
N ILE A 218 2.02 7.50 11.41
CA ILE A 218 3.19 7.98 12.17
C ILE A 218 2.76 8.33 13.60
N LEU A 219 1.65 9.05 13.73
CA LEU A 219 1.09 9.42 15.03
C LEU A 219 0.73 8.18 15.85
N ASN A 220 0.08 7.20 15.20
CA ASN A 220 -0.26 5.91 15.82
C ASN A 220 0.98 5.14 16.27
N ASN A 221 2.03 5.09 15.47
CA ASN A 221 3.27 4.42 15.84
C ASN A 221 3.90 5.02 17.09
N ILE A 222 3.86 6.35 17.25
CA ILE A 222 4.33 7.02 18.44
C ILE A 222 3.47 6.61 19.65
N ALA A 223 2.14 6.72 19.56
CA ALA A 223 1.25 6.40 20.66
C ALA A 223 1.29 4.91 21.06
N TRP A 224 1.21 4.01 20.08
CA TRP A 224 1.02 2.59 20.32
C TRP A 224 2.29 1.82 20.61
N PHE A 225 3.47 2.31 20.18
CA PHE A 225 4.73 1.58 20.32
C PHE A 225 5.82 2.30 21.12
N LEU A 226 5.68 3.63 21.37
CA LEU A 226 6.72 4.42 22.02
C LEU A 226 6.27 5.07 23.33
N LEU A 227 5.02 5.57 23.43
CA LEU A 227 4.57 6.33 24.60
C LEU A 227 4.33 5.45 25.83
N GLY A 228 4.88 5.88 26.97
CA GLY A 228 4.76 5.20 28.26
C GLY A 228 5.69 3.99 28.41
N ASP A 229 5.96 3.61 29.66
CA ASP A 229 6.74 2.41 30.04
C ASP A 229 6.02 1.66 31.15
N TYR A 230 5.92 0.34 31.00
CA TYR A 230 5.41 -0.56 32.05
C TYR A 230 6.30 -1.80 32.11
N GLY A 231 7.11 -1.90 33.15
CA GLY A 231 8.03 -3.02 33.31
C GLY A 231 9.07 -3.18 32.17
N GLY A 232 9.36 -2.08 31.45
CA GLY A 232 10.26 -2.11 30.28
C GLY A 232 9.56 -2.32 28.93
N VAL A 233 8.24 -2.42 28.92
CA VAL A 233 7.44 -2.49 27.71
C VAL A 233 6.90 -1.10 27.40
N THR A 234 7.21 -0.57 26.22
CA THR A 234 6.80 0.76 25.78
C THR A 234 5.65 0.71 24.78
N GLY A 235 4.84 1.79 24.74
CA GLY A 235 3.73 1.97 23.83
C GLY A 235 2.40 1.42 24.35
N ASP A 236 1.33 2.18 24.12
CA ASP A 236 0.00 1.89 24.68
C ASP A 236 -0.53 0.50 24.29
N LEU A 237 -0.29 0.07 23.05
CA LEU A 237 -0.71 -1.24 22.56
C LEU A 237 0.07 -2.39 23.22
N LYS A 238 1.41 -2.31 23.28
CA LYS A 238 2.21 -3.38 23.89
C LYS A 238 2.00 -3.45 25.40
N ARG A 239 1.89 -2.31 26.08
CA ARG A 239 1.58 -2.21 27.53
C ARG A 239 0.23 -2.84 27.85
N PHE A 240 -0.79 -2.62 27.00
CA PHE A 240 -2.09 -3.26 27.15
C PHE A 240 -2.00 -4.79 27.15
N PHE A 241 -1.29 -5.37 26.18
CA PHE A 241 -1.08 -6.82 26.13
C PHE A 241 -0.14 -7.34 27.22
N ALA A 242 0.70 -6.49 27.81
CA ALA A 242 1.52 -6.81 28.97
C ALA A 242 0.73 -6.74 30.30
N GLY A 243 -0.55 -6.38 30.26
CA GLY A 243 -1.42 -6.33 31.44
C GLY A 243 -1.31 -5.03 32.24
N ASP A 244 -0.83 -3.94 31.66
CA ASP A 244 -0.83 -2.63 32.29
C ASP A 244 -2.26 -2.08 32.39
N PRO A 245 -2.81 -1.87 33.61
CA PRO A 245 -4.18 -1.41 33.78
C PRO A 245 -4.41 0.04 33.31
N SER A 246 -3.36 0.82 33.12
CA SER A 246 -3.43 2.19 32.61
C SER A 246 -3.35 2.29 31.09
N ALA A 247 -2.98 1.22 30.42
CA ALA A 247 -2.88 1.18 28.98
C ALA A 247 -4.26 1.10 28.31
N GLY A 248 -4.34 1.55 27.06
CA GLY A 248 -5.57 1.60 26.28
C GLY A 248 -6.14 3.01 26.10
N ALA A 249 -5.57 4.02 26.75
CA ALA A 249 -6.08 5.39 26.68
C ALA A 249 -6.07 5.95 25.24
N PHE A 250 -5.04 5.64 24.45
CA PHE A 250 -4.94 6.05 23.04
C PHE A 250 -5.69 5.12 22.06
N MET A 251 -6.39 4.11 22.56
CA MET A 251 -7.14 3.13 21.76
C MET A 251 -8.63 3.18 22.04
N SER A 252 -9.03 3.34 23.32
CA SER A 252 -10.42 3.21 23.80
C SER A 252 -11.40 4.10 23.07
N GLY A 253 -11.04 5.37 22.83
CA GLY A 253 -11.94 6.34 22.23
C GLY A 253 -12.26 6.08 20.74
N PHE A 254 -11.54 5.19 20.07
CA PHE A 254 -11.88 4.79 18.72
C PHE A 254 -13.09 3.86 18.66
N PHE A 255 -13.34 3.04 19.68
CA PHE A 255 -14.44 2.07 19.69
C PHE A 255 -15.84 2.71 19.55
N PRO A 256 -16.23 3.75 20.32
CA PRO A 256 -17.52 4.39 20.15
C PRO A 256 -17.71 4.98 18.75
N VAL A 257 -16.64 5.52 18.17
CA VAL A 257 -16.67 6.15 16.85
C VAL A 257 -16.79 5.11 15.74
N MET A 258 -15.91 4.08 15.75
CA MET A 258 -15.80 3.12 14.66
C MET A 258 -16.92 2.08 14.69
N MET A 259 -17.29 1.58 15.87
CA MET A 259 -18.36 0.59 15.99
C MET A 259 -19.76 1.19 15.92
N PHE A 260 -19.95 2.42 16.38
CA PHE A 260 -21.29 2.98 16.52
C PHE A 260 -21.47 4.29 15.74
N GLY A 261 -20.58 5.26 15.90
CA GLY A 261 -20.68 6.59 15.29
C GLY A 261 -20.75 6.53 13.77
N LEU A 262 -19.78 5.87 13.13
CA LEU A 262 -19.72 5.77 11.67
C LEU A 262 -20.87 4.94 11.06
N PRO A 263 -21.33 3.82 11.63
CA PRO A 263 -22.61 3.22 11.27
C PRO A 263 -23.81 4.19 11.36
N GLY A 264 -23.86 5.04 12.42
CA GLY A 264 -24.85 6.11 12.54
C GLY A 264 -24.75 7.15 11.41
N ALA A 265 -23.53 7.52 11.01
CA ALA A 265 -23.29 8.39 9.85
C ALA A 265 -23.76 7.75 8.55
N CYS A 266 -23.50 6.46 8.32
CA CYS A 266 -24.01 5.70 7.18
C CYS A 266 -25.54 5.72 7.12
N LEU A 267 -26.21 5.49 8.26
CA LEU A 267 -27.66 5.57 8.34
C LEU A 267 -28.17 6.98 8.04
N ALA A 268 -27.49 8.04 8.50
CA ALA A 268 -27.83 9.42 8.19
C ALA A 268 -27.73 9.71 6.68
N MET A 269 -26.64 9.27 6.04
CA MET A 269 -26.47 9.39 4.58
C MET A 269 -27.55 8.62 3.82
N TYR A 270 -27.86 7.38 4.23
CA TYR A 270 -28.94 6.59 3.64
C TYR A 270 -30.31 7.28 3.74
N ARG A 271 -30.66 7.81 4.91
CA ARG A 271 -31.94 8.48 5.15
C ARG A 271 -32.10 9.82 4.43
N THR A 272 -30.99 10.47 4.12
CA THR A 272 -30.96 11.74 3.38
C THR A 272 -30.78 11.56 1.88
N ALA A 273 -30.46 10.36 1.40
CA ALA A 273 -30.38 10.05 -0.02
C ALA A 273 -31.71 10.24 -0.74
N SER A 274 -31.67 10.64 -2.02
CA SER A 274 -32.87 10.77 -2.85
C SER A 274 -33.60 9.42 -2.99
N PRO A 275 -34.94 9.40 -3.03
CA PRO A 275 -35.71 8.15 -3.08
C PRO A 275 -35.26 7.21 -4.22
N GLU A 276 -34.95 7.77 -5.38
CA GLU A 276 -34.56 7.06 -6.60
C GLU A 276 -33.19 6.35 -6.44
N LYS A 277 -32.27 6.97 -5.71
CA LYS A 277 -30.89 6.47 -5.52
C LYS A 277 -30.72 5.67 -4.24
N ARG A 278 -31.70 5.71 -3.32
CA ARG A 278 -31.62 5.09 -2.00
C ARG A 278 -31.39 3.57 -2.06
N ALA A 279 -32.07 2.89 -2.97
CA ALA A 279 -31.90 1.45 -3.15
C ALA A 279 -30.48 1.09 -3.61
N GLY A 280 -29.89 1.85 -4.53
CA GLY A 280 -28.55 1.62 -5.06
C GLY A 280 -27.42 1.90 -4.05
N VAL A 281 -27.58 2.90 -3.17
CA VAL A 281 -26.54 3.21 -2.16
C VAL A 281 -26.73 2.44 -0.86
N GLY A 282 -27.89 1.86 -0.61
CA GLY A 282 -28.21 1.20 0.66
C GLY A 282 -27.32 0.00 0.95
N GLY A 283 -27.10 -0.88 -0.02
CA GLY A 283 -26.22 -2.03 0.11
C GLY A 283 -24.77 -1.64 0.37
N LEU A 284 -24.26 -0.61 -0.33
CA LEU A 284 -22.91 -0.10 -0.14
C LEU A 284 -22.72 0.50 1.27
N LEU A 285 -23.65 1.38 1.70
CA LEU A 285 -23.59 1.99 3.02
C LEU A 285 -23.69 0.96 4.15
N LEU A 286 -24.55 -0.07 3.99
CA LEU A 286 -24.65 -1.17 4.94
C LEU A 286 -23.36 -1.98 5.01
N SER A 287 -22.77 -2.32 3.86
CA SER A 287 -21.51 -3.05 3.80
C SER A 287 -20.38 -2.28 4.50
N MET A 288 -20.25 -0.97 4.21
CA MET A 288 -19.26 -0.12 4.86
C MET A 288 -19.50 -0.01 6.37
N ALA A 289 -20.75 0.19 6.80
CA ALA A 289 -21.12 0.25 8.21
C ALA A 289 -20.79 -1.06 8.94
N LEU A 290 -21.10 -2.21 8.33
CA LEU A 290 -20.81 -3.52 8.89
C LEU A 290 -19.30 -3.78 8.98
N THR A 291 -18.54 -3.40 7.96
CA THR A 291 -17.07 -3.47 7.97
C THR A 291 -16.49 -2.65 9.11
N SER A 292 -16.92 -1.39 9.28
CA SER A 292 -16.49 -0.53 10.39
C SER A 292 -16.85 -1.12 11.75
N PHE A 293 -18.08 -1.61 11.92
CA PHE A 293 -18.54 -2.21 13.17
C PHE A 293 -17.76 -3.48 13.54
N LEU A 294 -17.58 -4.40 12.59
CA LEU A 294 -16.94 -5.69 12.85
C LEU A 294 -15.42 -5.58 12.99
N THR A 295 -14.79 -4.84 12.10
CA THR A 295 -13.32 -4.85 11.97
C THR A 295 -12.64 -3.54 12.36
N GLY A 296 -13.40 -2.45 12.55
CA GLY A 296 -12.83 -1.12 12.79
C GLY A 296 -12.19 -0.48 11.56
N VAL A 297 -12.39 -1.00 10.35
CA VAL A 297 -11.89 -0.39 9.09
C VAL A 297 -12.86 0.70 8.67
N THR A 298 -12.43 1.96 8.74
CA THR A 298 -13.29 3.15 8.60
C THR A 298 -13.06 3.94 7.32
N GLU A 299 -11.92 3.77 6.67
CA GLU A 299 -11.50 4.55 5.52
C GLU A 299 -12.52 4.57 4.36
N PRO A 300 -13.25 3.47 4.06
CA PRO A 300 -14.26 3.50 3.02
C PRO A 300 -15.40 4.48 3.33
N ILE A 301 -15.81 4.58 4.61
CA ILE A 301 -16.84 5.53 5.04
C ILE A 301 -16.28 6.94 5.07
N GLU A 302 -15.13 7.15 5.69
CA GLU A 302 -14.50 8.45 5.83
C GLU A 302 -14.22 9.10 4.47
N TYR A 303 -13.66 8.35 3.53
CA TYR A 303 -13.43 8.84 2.17
C TYR A 303 -14.72 9.12 1.39
N ALA A 304 -15.83 8.44 1.73
CA ALA A 304 -17.11 8.68 1.10
C ALA A 304 -17.67 10.07 1.41
N PHE A 305 -17.34 10.68 2.56
CA PHE A 305 -17.80 12.03 2.88
C PHE A 305 -16.68 13.08 3.02
N MET A 306 -15.44 12.67 3.26
CA MET A 306 -14.29 13.57 3.42
C MET A 306 -14.14 14.58 2.28
N PHE A 307 -14.30 14.12 1.04
CA PHE A 307 -14.13 14.95 -0.16
C PHE A 307 -15.43 15.62 -0.63
N LEU A 308 -16.56 14.97 -0.39
CA LEU A 308 -17.88 15.47 -0.81
C LEU A 308 -18.45 16.47 0.20
N ALA A 309 -18.12 16.30 1.47
CA ALA A 309 -18.65 17.08 2.57
C ALA A 309 -17.59 17.32 3.66
N PRO A 310 -16.55 18.15 3.41
CA PRO A 310 -15.45 18.37 4.36
C PRO A 310 -15.89 18.85 5.75
N VAL A 311 -17.03 19.54 5.84
CA VAL A 311 -17.63 19.99 7.12
C VAL A 311 -17.99 18.77 7.99
N LEU A 312 -18.57 17.70 7.38
CA LEU A 312 -18.85 16.46 8.13
C LEU A 312 -17.58 15.80 8.61
N TYR A 313 -16.51 15.90 7.83
CA TYR A 313 -15.21 15.34 8.23
C TYR A 313 -14.60 16.11 9.42
N ALA A 314 -14.70 17.43 9.43
CA ALA A 314 -14.28 18.24 10.57
C ALA A 314 -15.09 17.90 11.85
N VAL A 315 -16.40 17.73 11.71
CA VAL A 315 -17.27 17.28 12.82
C VAL A 315 -16.83 15.89 13.31
N HIS A 316 -16.59 14.96 12.41
CA HIS A 316 -16.11 13.61 12.74
C HIS A 316 -14.77 13.64 13.50
N ALA A 317 -13.82 14.48 13.06
CA ALA A 317 -12.53 14.63 13.75
C ALA A 317 -12.70 15.13 15.19
N VAL A 318 -13.54 16.16 15.40
CA VAL A 318 -13.84 16.69 16.74
C VAL A 318 -14.53 15.63 17.61
N LEU A 319 -15.52 14.92 17.07
CA LEU A 319 -16.22 13.86 17.81
C LEU A 319 -15.29 12.70 18.17
N THR A 320 -14.28 12.41 17.34
CA THR A 320 -13.25 11.42 17.68
C THR A 320 -12.40 11.88 18.86
N GLY A 321 -11.96 13.15 18.85
CA GLY A 321 -11.24 13.72 20.01
C GLY A 321 -12.07 13.69 21.28
N LEU A 322 -13.35 14.06 21.20
CA LEU A 322 -14.28 14.00 22.36
C LEU A 322 -14.47 12.55 22.84
N SER A 323 -14.53 11.57 21.95
CA SER A 323 -14.63 10.16 22.31
C SER A 323 -13.44 9.69 23.15
N MET A 324 -12.21 10.14 22.79
CA MET A 324 -11.03 9.83 23.59
C MET A 324 -11.16 10.33 25.02
N VAL A 325 -11.57 11.59 25.18
CA VAL A 325 -11.78 12.21 26.50
C VAL A 325 -12.87 11.52 27.30
N ILE A 326 -14.03 11.24 26.68
CA ILE A 326 -15.16 10.60 27.35
C ILE A 326 -14.79 9.21 27.86
N MET A 327 -14.13 8.39 27.04
CA MET A 327 -13.74 7.04 27.45
C MET A 327 -12.71 7.09 28.59
N HIS A 328 -11.76 8.00 28.51
CA HIS A 328 -10.79 8.23 29.59
C HIS A 328 -11.44 8.69 30.89
N ALA A 329 -12.32 9.70 30.83
CA ALA A 329 -13.05 10.22 32.01
C ALA A 329 -13.95 9.16 32.69
N LEU A 330 -14.45 8.19 31.90
CA LEU A 330 -15.21 7.05 32.42
C LEU A 330 -14.31 5.90 32.92
N ASN A 331 -12.98 6.08 32.90
CA ASN A 331 -11.99 5.06 33.24
C ASN A 331 -12.21 3.78 32.42
N VAL A 332 -12.45 3.93 31.13
CA VAL A 332 -12.60 2.82 30.18
C VAL A 332 -11.30 2.63 29.40
N HIS A 333 -10.64 1.51 29.60
CA HIS A 333 -9.43 1.17 28.88
C HIS A 333 -9.68 -0.08 28.03
N LEU A 334 -9.82 0.13 26.73
CA LEU A 334 -9.99 -0.92 25.71
C LEU A 334 -8.76 -0.95 24.82
N GLY A 335 -8.31 -2.13 24.48
CA GLY A 335 -7.23 -2.32 23.53
C GLY A 335 -7.68 -3.06 22.29
N PHE A 336 -6.93 -2.88 21.23
CA PHE A 336 -7.07 -3.64 20.01
C PHE A 336 -5.70 -4.09 19.52
N GLY A 337 -5.67 -5.22 18.82
CA GLY A 337 -4.47 -5.66 18.13
C GLY A 337 -4.41 -5.14 16.70
N PHE A 338 -5.59 -4.91 16.09
CA PHE A 338 -5.71 -4.38 14.74
C PHE A 338 -6.43 -3.04 14.70
N SER A 339 -7.71 -3.00 15.11
CA SER A 339 -8.52 -1.79 15.07
C SER A 339 -9.73 -1.90 16.00
N ALA A 340 -10.36 -0.77 16.31
CA ALA A 340 -11.46 -0.67 17.27
C ALA A 340 -12.78 -1.20 16.68
N GLY A 341 -12.88 -2.49 16.49
CA GLY A 341 -14.04 -3.22 16.01
C GLY A 341 -14.54 -4.28 17.00
N LEU A 342 -15.68 -4.89 16.67
CA LEU A 342 -16.30 -5.91 17.50
C LEU A 342 -15.38 -7.11 17.73
N PHE A 343 -14.59 -7.52 16.73
CA PHE A 343 -13.66 -8.64 16.89
C PHE A 343 -12.63 -8.36 17.97
N ASP A 344 -11.97 -7.21 17.92
CA ASP A 344 -10.99 -6.82 18.94
C ASP A 344 -11.65 -6.56 20.31
N TYR A 345 -12.84 -5.98 20.36
CA TYR A 345 -13.59 -5.80 21.60
C TYR A 345 -13.86 -7.12 22.30
N VAL A 346 -14.35 -8.13 21.58
CA VAL A 346 -14.66 -9.45 22.15
C VAL A 346 -13.39 -10.18 22.56
N LEU A 347 -12.37 -10.18 21.69
CA LEU A 347 -11.12 -10.90 21.96
C LEU A 347 -10.35 -10.31 23.15
N ASN A 348 -10.41 -9.00 23.34
CA ASN A 348 -9.65 -8.31 24.38
C ASN A 348 -10.50 -7.93 25.61
N TYR A 349 -11.72 -8.47 25.68
CA TYR A 349 -12.68 -8.13 26.73
C TYR A 349 -12.11 -8.38 28.14
N SER A 350 -11.42 -9.50 28.36
CA SER A 350 -10.86 -9.88 29.66
C SER A 350 -9.67 -9.02 30.10
N LEU A 351 -8.95 -8.41 29.14
CA LEU A 351 -7.84 -7.49 29.40
C LEU A 351 -8.30 -6.04 29.60
N SER A 352 -9.55 -5.74 29.25
CA SER A 352 -10.08 -4.39 29.22
C SER A 352 -10.60 -3.95 30.59
N THR A 353 -10.48 -2.65 30.89
CA THR A 353 -11.07 -2.03 32.08
C THR A 353 -12.41 -1.41 31.74
N ASN A 354 -13.44 -1.73 32.48
CA ASN A 354 -14.83 -1.26 32.34
C ASN A 354 -15.42 -1.43 30.92
N PRO A 355 -15.24 -2.57 30.22
CA PRO A 355 -15.60 -2.71 28.80
C PRO A 355 -17.10 -2.54 28.55
N LEU A 356 -17.98 -2.88 29.49
CA LEU A 356 -19.43 -2.75 29.32
C LEU A 356 -19.90 -1.31 29.10
N LEU A 357 -19.14 -0.31 29.58
CA LEU A 357 -19.49 1.09 29.38
C LEU A 357 -19.37 1.53 27.91
N LEU A 358 -18.67 0.76 27.08
CA LEU A 358 -18.68 0.99 25.63
C LEU A 358 -20.10 0.95 25.05
N ILE A 359 -20.97 0.10 25.55
CA ILE A 359 -22.31 -0.09 24.95
C ILE A 359 -23.15 1.18 25.09
N PRO A 360 -23.40 1.74 26.30
CA PRO A 360 -24.18 2.97 26.43
C PRO A 360 -23.50 4.17 25.75
N VAL A 361 -22.18 4.31 25.84
CA VAL A 361 -21.45 5.38 25.15
C VAL A 361 -21.55 5.22 23.64
N GLY A 362 -21.38 4.01 23.13
CA GLY A 362 -21.51 3.72 21.71
C GLY A 362 -22.90 4.01 21.16
N LEU A 363 -23.96 3.60 21.86
CA LEU A 363 -25.34 3.90 21.47
C LEU A 363 -25.60 5.43 21.45
N ALA A 364 -25.07 6.15 22.43
CA ALA A 364 -25.13 7.61 22.43
C ALA A 364 -24.39 8.22 21.23
N TYR A 365 -23.22 7.68 20.88
CA TYR A 365 -22.46 8.10 19.69
C TYR A 365 -23.19 7.76 18.38
N PHE A 366 -23.83 6.60 18.29
CA PHE A 366 -24.66 6.25 17.13
C PHE A 366 -25.78 7.29 16.93
N ALA A 367 -26.51 7.59 17.99
CA ALA A 367 -27.59 8.58 17.94
C ALA A 367 -27.05 9.99 17.63
N LEU A 368 -25.95 10.40 18.26
CA LEU A 368 -25.31 11.68 18.03
C LEU A 368 -24.85 11.84 16.57
N TYR A 369 -24.14 10.85 16.02
CA TYR A 369 -23.71 10.87 14.62
C TYR A 369 -24.90 10.88 13.66
N PHE A 370 -25.90 10.05 13.91
CA PHE A 370 -27.09 10.01 13.09
C PHE A 370 -27.81 11.37 13.02
N VAL A 371 -28.08 11.96 14.18
CA VAL A 371 -28.81 13.25 14.27
C VAL A 371 -27.97 14.39 13.70
N LEU A 372 -26.70 14.48 14.11
CA LEU A 372 -25.81 15.57 13.71
C LEU A 372 -25.48 15.52 12.21
N PHE A 373 -25.11 14.36 11.70
CA PHE A 373 -24.84 14.20 10.27
C PHE A 373 -26.07 14.48 9.41
N ARG A 374 -27.23 13.95 9.81
CA ARG A 374 -28.49 14.24 9.11
C ARG A 374 -28.80 15.74 9.12
N TRP A 375 -28.65 16.41 10.27
CA TRP A 375 -28.89 17.84 10.39
C TRP A 375 -27.93 18.66 9.52
N VAL A 376 -26.62 18.37 9.57
CA VAL A 376 -25.60 19.07 8.78
C VAL A 376 -25.83 18.83 7.28
N ILE A 377 -26.09 17.59 6.86
CA ILE A 377 -26.37 17.26 5.44
C ILE A 377 -27.56 18.07 4.92
N LEU A 378 -28.66 18.11 5.66
CA LEU A 378 -29.87 18.81 5.23
C LEU A 378 -29.71 20.33 5.33
N ARG A 379 -29.05 20.85 6.38
CA ARG A 379 -28.90 22.29 6.63
C ARG A 379 -28.00 22.97 5.60
N PHE A 380 -26.97 22.30 5.15
CA PHE A 380 -25.98 22.82 4.19
C PHE A 380 -26.12 22.21 2.80
N ASP A 381 -27.19 21.46 2.54
CA ASP A 381 -27.43 20.74 1.28
C ASP A 381 -26.19 19.99 0.74
N LEU A 382 -25.51 19.25 1.62
CA LEU A 382 -24.28 18.57 1.27
C LEU A 382 -24.54 17.41 0.33
N LYS A 383 -23.71 17.27 -0.70
CA LYS A 383 -23.81 16.24 -1.74
C LYS A 383 -23.11 14.95 -1.28
N THR A 384 -23.69 14.27 -0.31
CA THR A 384 -23.24 12.95 0.15
C THR A 384 -23.71 11.84 -0.79
N LEU A 385 -23.27 10.60 -0.53
CA LEU A 385 -23.69 9.43 -1.31
C LEU A 385 -25.22 9.37 -1.43
N GLY A 386 -25.73 9.27 -2.67
CA GLY A 386 -27.16 9.26 -3.00
C GLY A 386 -27.84 10.63 -3.03
N ARG A 387 -27.10 11.74 -2.75
CA ARG A 387 -27.56 13.13 -2.96
C ARG A 387 -26.79 13.83 -4.08
N GLU A 388 -25.85 13.14 -4.72
CA GLU A 388 -25.11 13.64 -5.87
C GLU A 388 -26.07 13.87 -7.05
N GLY A 389 -25.78 14.88 -7.91
CA GLY A 389 -26.57 15.16 -9.13
C GLY A 389 -26.58 13.96 -10.10
N ASP A 390 -27.38 14.03 -11.17
CA ASP A 390 -27.61 12.92 -12.10
C ASP A 390 -26.37 12.38 -12.84
N ASP A 391 -25.21 13.01 -12.61
CA ASP A 391 -23.94 12.61 -13.22
C ASP A 391 -23.21 11.43 -12.53
N VAL A 392 -23.73 10.88 -11.43
CA VAL A 392 -23.05 9.83 -10.63
C VAL A 392 -24.01 8.70 -10.27
N GLY A 393 -24.35 7.91 -11.23
CA GLY A 393 -25.20 6.74 -11.00
C GLY A 393 -25.00 5.63 -12.02
N ALA A 394 -24.16 4.67 -11.71
CA ALA A 394 -24.31 3.32 -12.23
C ALA A 394 -23.76 2.33 -11.21
N SER A 395 -24.62 1.45 -10.75
CA SER A 395 -24.29 0.26 -9.97
C SER A 395 -23.35 -0.65 -10.77
N VAL A 396 -22.21 -0.99 -10.18
CA VAL A 396 -21.34 -2.04 -10.74
C VAL A 396 -21.85 -3.37 -10.23
N ASP A 397 -22.54 -4.12 -11.08
CA ASP A 397 -22.76 -5.55 -10.90
C ASP A 397 -21.38 -6.24 -11.01
N ALA A 398 -21.07 -7.05 -10.02
CA ALA A 398 -19.79 -7.78 -9.89
C ALA A 398 -19.70 -9.03 -10.81
N GLY A 399 -20.21 -8.91 -12.03
CA GLY A 399 -20.21 -10.02 -12.97
C GLY A 399 -19.68 -9.60 -14.34
N ALA A 400 -18.41 -9.79 -14.57
CA ALA A 400 -17.67 -9.93 -15.84
C ALA A 400 -16.29 -9.25 -15.79
N ALA A 401 -15.36 -9.74 -14.98
CA ALA A 401 -14.06 -9.10 -14.73
C ALA A 401 -13.13 -9.02 -15.97
N GLY A 402 -13.31 -9.85 -16.98
CA GLY A 402 -12.44 -9.89 -18.16
C GLY A 402 -12.79 -8.87 -19.25
N GLU A 403 -14.06 -8.70 -19.57
CA GLU A 403 -14.52 -7.72 -20.57
C GLU A 403 -14.48 -6.29 -20.04
N SER A 404 -14.65 -6.11 -18.72
CA SER A 404 -14.59 -4.82 -18.04
C SER A 404 -13.20 -4.19 -18.11
N SER A 405 -12.12 -4.93 -17.92
CA SER A 405 -10.76 -4.39 -17.92
C SER A 405 -10.31 -3.90 -19.31
N LEU A 406 -10.75 -4.55 -20.39
CA LEU A 406 -10.49 -4.09 -21.74
C LEU A 406 -11.26 -2.81 -22.07
N ALA A 407 -12.49 -2.69 -21.59
CA ALA A 407 -13.29 -1.46 -21.71
C ALA A 407 -12.66 -0.29 -20.95
N TRP A 408 -12.11 -0.54 -19.75
CA TRP A 408 -11.33 0.45 -19.00
C TRP A 408 -10.10 0.90 -19.76
N ILE A 409 -9.30 -0.04 -20.32
CA ILE A 409 -8.11 0.28 -21.12
C ILE A 409 -8.50 1.12 -22.34
N ALA A 410 -9.58 0.78 -23.01
CA ALA A 410 -10.08 1.56 -24.17
C ALA A 410 -10.47 2.98 -23.76
N GLY A 411 -11.26 3.17 -22.70
CA GLY A 411 -11.67 4.47 -22.19
C GLY A 411 -10.50 5.32 -21.66
N LEU A 412 -9.40 4.70 -21.24
CA LEU A 412 -8.18 5.38 -20.82
C LEU A 412 -7.23 5.74 -22.00
N GLY A 413 -7.69 5.58 -23.23
CA GLY A 413 -6.94 5.92 -24.44
C GLY A 413 -6.09 4.78 -24.99
N GLY A 414 -6.39 3.53 -24.59
CA GLY A 414 -5.72 2.33 -25.09
C GLY A 414 -4.47 1.94 -24.31
N ALA A 415 -3.99 0.72 -24.53
CA ALA A 415 -2.85 0.14 -23.81
C ALA A 415 -1.55 0.96 -24.00
N MET A 416 -1.35 1.56 -25.17
CA MET A 416 -0.16 2.37 -25.48
C MET A 416 -0.16 3.72 -24.76
N ASN A 417 -1.31 4.19 -24.31
CA ASN A 417 -1.43 5.43 -23.53
C ASN A 417 -1.07 5.23 -22.05
N LEU A 418 -1.10 4.02 -21.54
CA LEU A 418 -0.86 3.70 -20.13
C LEU A 418 0.61 3.36 -19.88
N ARG A 419 1.35 4.25 -19.21
CA ARG A 419 2.73 4.01 -18.78
C ARG A 419 2.81 3.30 -17.42
N ALA A 420 1.94 3.70 -16.50
CA ALA A 420 1.84 3.08 -15.18
C ALA A 420 0.38 3.06 -14.73
N VAL A 421 -0.03 1.95 -14.09
CA VAL A 421 -1.35 1.76 -13.50
C VAL A 421 -1.15 1.34 -12.05
N GLU A 422 -1.46 2.24 -11.14
CA GLU A 422 -1.42 2.05 -9.70
C GLU A 422 -2.80 2.34 -9.12
N ALA A 423 -3.00 1.98 -7.88
CA ALA A 423 -4.20 2.34 -7.14
C ALA A 423 -3.86 2.92 -5.76
N CYS A 424 -4.79 3.65 -5.21
CA CYS A 424 -4.91 3.88 -3.78
C CYS A 424 -6.31 3.45 -3.37
N THR A 425 -6.64 3.53 -2.10
CA THR A 425 -7.87 2.98 -1.50
C THR A 425 -9.15 3.20 -2.31
N THR A 426 -9.25 4.31 -3.05
CA THR A 426 -10.48 4.66 -3.80
C THR A 426 -10.24 5.17 -5.21
N ARG A 427 -8.99 5.21 -5.70
CA ARG A 427 -8.65 5.81 -7.01
C ARG A 427 -7.63 4.98 -7.76
N LEU A 428 -7.84 4.85 -9.05
CA LEU A 428 -6.76 4.52 -9.96
C LEU A 428 -5.83 5.72 -10.08
N ARG A 429 -4.54 5.46 -10.05
CA ARG A 429 -3.47 6.43 -10.32
C ARG A 429 -2.74 5.98 -11.55
N LEU A 430 -2.81 6.79 -12.57
CA LEU A 430 -2.32 6.48 -13.88
C LEU A 430 -1.24 7.47 -14.27
N THR A 431 -0.22 7.00 -14.93
CA THR A 431 0.67 7.85 -15.73
C THR A 431 0.39 7.53 -17.19
N VAL A 432 -0.06 8.53 -17.94
CA VAL A 432 -0.42 8.37 -19.34
C VAL A 432 0.53 9.14 -20.25
N VAL A 433 0.59 8.74 -21.51
CA VAL A 433 1.37 9.43 -22.56
C VAL A 433 0.67 10.73 -22.94
N ASP A 434 -0.64 10.65 -23.18
CA ASP A 434 -1.48 11.80 -23.57
C ASP A 434 -2.80 11.76 -22.81
N GLN A 435 -3.06 12.79 -22.02
CA GLN A 435 -4.29 12.95 -21.25
C GLN A 435 -5.52 13.28 -22.11
N ALA A 436 -5.32 13.77 -23.34
CA ALA A 436 -6.41 14.09 -24.26
C ALA A 436 -7.08 12.82 -24.82
N LEU A 437 -6.37 11.69 -24.81
CA LEU A 437 -6.90 10.40 -25.28
C LEU A 437 -7.87 9.74 -24.26
N ILE A 438 -8.01 10.29 -23.07
CA ILE A 438 -8.90 9.74 -22.05
C ILE A 438 -10.34 10.19 -22.34
N ASP A 439 -11.19 9.21 -22.62
CA ASP A 439 -12.63 9.41 -22.80
C ASP A 439 -13.37 9.26 -21.46
N GLU A 440 -13.61 10.39 -20.80
CA GLU A 440 -14.31 10.45 -19.52
C GLU A 440 -15.77 9.95 -19.63
N ARG A 441 -16.40 10.08 -20.83
CA ARG A 441 -17.77 9.62 -21.05
C ARG A 441 -17.84 8.10 -21.13
N ALA A 442 -16.83 7.47 -21.75
CA ALA A 442 -16.72 6.02 -21.82
C ALA A 442 -16.38 5.40 -20.44
N LEU A 443 -15.67 6.13 -19.56
CA LEU A 443 -15.31 5.64 -18.23
C LEU A 443 -16.48 5.73 -17.21
N LYS A 444 -17.43 6.63 -17.39
CA LYS A 444 -18.57 6.80 -16.47
C LYS A 444 -19.41 5.51 -16.31
N PRO A 445 -19.88 4.85 -17.37
CA PRO A 445 -20.67 3.62 -17.24
C PRO A 445 -19.86 2.45 -16.67
N LEU A 446 -18.51 2.51 -16.70
CA LEU A 446 -17.64 1.50 -16.11
C LEU A 446 -17.43 1.69 -14.60
N GLY A 447 -17.99 2.76 -14.01
CA GLY A 447 -17.88 3.04 -12.58
C GLY A 447 -16.92 4.17 -12.20
N SER A 448 -16.38 4.92 -13.17
CA SER A 448 -15.61 6.13 -12.89
C SER A 448 -16.53 7.22 -12.31
N ARG A 449 -16.18 7.72 -11.14
CA ARG A 449 -16.87 8.82 -10.44
C ARG A 449 -16.28 10.19 -10.76
N GLY A 450 -15.17 10.23 -11.48
CA GLY A 450 -14.51 11.45 -11.90
C GLY A 450 -13.05 11.20 -12.28
N VAL A 451 -12.55 12.04 -13.18
CA VAL A 451 -11.18 11.99 -13.67
C VAL A 451 -10.49 13.31 -13.33
N LEU A 452 -9.39 13.26 -12.59
CA LEU A 452 -8.53 14.40 -12.33
C LEU A 452 -7.28 14.29 -13.20
N LYS A 453 -7.11 15.23 -14.11
CA LYS A 453 -5.90 15.40 -14.92
C LYS A 453 -4.93 16.31 -14.17
N LEU A 454 -3.75 15.79 -13.84
CA LEU A 454 -2.70 16.49 -13.09
C LEU A 454 -1.53 16.84 -14.01
N ALA A 455 -0.53 17.55 -13.51
CA ALA A 455 0.67 17.87 -14.29
C ALA A 455 1.46 16.60 -14.69
N GLU A 456 2.25 16.69 -15.75
CA GLU A 456 3.20 15.66 -16.20
C GLU A 456 2.58 14.30 -16.60
N GLY A 457 1.37 14.30 -17.17
CA GLY A 457 0.71 13.06 -17.62
C GLY A 457 0.14 12.21 -16.49
N ALA A 458 0.12 12.69 -15.25
CA ALA A 458 -0.51 12.01 -14.14
C ALA A 458 -2.04 12.19 -14.16
N VAL A 459 -2.77 11.09 -14.01
CA VAL A 459 -4.23 11.07 -13.99
C VAL A 459 -4.73 10.28 -12.79
N GLN A 460 -5.77 10.76 -12.15
CA GLN A 460 -6.46 10.03 -11.09
C GLN A 460 -7.91 9.79 -11.50
N VAL A 461 -8.35 8.54 -11.43
CA VAL A 461 -9.75 8.16 -11.68
C VAL A 461 -10.36 7.65 -10.39
N VAL A 462 -11.40 8.30 -9.91
CA VAL A 462 -12.11 7.91 -8.69
C VAL A 462 -13.03 6.74 -9.01
N VAL A 463 -12.79 5.57 -8.40
CA VAL A 463 -13.56 4.34 -8.65
C VAL A 463 -14.09 3.69 -7.36
N GLY A 464 -13.73 4.25 -6.18
CA GLY A 464 -14.12 3.69 -4.90
C GLY A 464 -13.26 2.50 -4.45
N PRO A 465 -13.74 1.67 -3.52
CA PRO A 465 -12.93 0.65 -2.83
C PRO A 465 -12.41 -0.47 -3.73
N ILE A 466 -12.92 -0.58 -4.97
CA ILE A 466 -12.46 -1.57 -5.95
C ILE A 466 -11.16 -1.16 -6.67
N ALA A 467 -10.59 -0.01 -6.34
CA ALA A 467 -9.46 0.58 -7.06
C ALA A 467 -8.25 -0.37 -7.18
N ASP A 468 -7.86 -1.05 -6.09
CA ASP A 468 -6.72 -1.96 -6.10
C ASP A 468 -6.97 -3.20 -6.97
N GLN A 469 -8.16 -3.80 -6.86
CA GLN A 469 -8.55 -4.94 -7.68
C GLN A 469 -8.62 -4.55 -9.16
N LEU A 470 -9.27 -3.43 -9.47
CA LEU A 470 -9.38 -2.92 -10.83
C LEU A 470 -8.01 -2.60 -11.44
N ALA A 471 -7.09 -2.02 -10.67
CA ALA A 471 -5.73 -1.78 -11.14
C ALA A 471 -4.98 -3.10 -11.40
N ALA A 472 -5.18 -4.13 -10.58
CA ALA A 472 -4.61 -5.45 -10.79
C ALA A 472 -5.17 -6.09 -12.08
N ASP A 473 -6.47 -5.98 -12.31
CA ASP A 473 -7.16 -6.52 -13.49
C ASP A 473 -6.71 -5.80 -14.77
N ILE A 474 -6.60 -4.46 -14.74
CA ILE A 474 -6.06 -3.67 -15.86
C ILE A 474 -4.59 -4.06 -16.14
N ARG A 475 -3.74 -4.17 -15.12
CA ARG A 475 -2.35 -4.63 -15.30
C ARG A 475 -2.28 -6.05 -15.82
N GLY A 476 -3.18 -6.94 -15.38
CA GLY A 476 -3.35 -8.28 -15.91
C GLY A 476 -3.70 -8.25 -17.39
N ALA A 477 -4.71 -7.49 -17.78
CA ALA A 477 -5.13 -7.34 -19.16
C ALA A 477 -4.03 -6.72 -20.06
N LEU A 478 -3.30 -5.71 -19.55
CA LEU A 478 -2.17 -5.10 -20.27
C LEU A 478 -1.03 -6.10 -20.57
N ARG A 479 -0.79 -7.07 -19.68
CA ARG A 479 0.20 -8.13 -19.92
C ARG A 479 -0.23 -9.13 -21.00
N HIS A 480 -1.53 -9.29 -21.23
CA HIS A 480 -2.13 -10.22 -22.19
C HIS A 480 -2.70 -9.50 -23.42
N ALA A 481 -2.75 -8.15 -23.41
CA ALA A 481 -3.26 -7.38 -24.54
C ALA A 481 -2.23 -7.37 -25.69
N PRO A 482 -2.63 -7.76 -26.90
CA PRO A 482 -1.82 -7.46 -28.07
C PRO A 482 -1.74 -5.94 -28.25
N ALA A 483 -0.57 -5.42 -28.58
CA ALA A 483 -0.34 -3.99 -28.80
C ALA A 483 -1.17 -3.53 -30.02
N THR A 484 -2.38 -3.01 -29.77
CA THR A 484 -3.23 -2.41 -30.81
C THR A 484 -3.00 -0.90 -30.84
N VAL A 485 -2.59 -0.42 -31.99
CA VAL A 485 -2.43 1.00 -32.34
C VAL A 485 -3.82 1.67 -32.40
N PRO A 486 -4.01 2.90 -31.88
CA PRO A 486 -5.29 3.61 -32.04
C PRO A 486 -5.52 3.96 -33.51
N ALA A 487 -6.60 3.46 -34.07
CA ALA A 487 -7.05 3.86 -35.41
C ALA A 487 -7.76 5.21 -35.33
N ALA A 488 -7.20 6.21 -36.01
CA ALA A 488 -7.98 7.37 -36.43
C ALA A 488 -9.15 6.92 -37.32
N THR A 489 -10.30 7.50 -37.06
CA THR A 489 -11.59 7.30 -37.73
C THR A 489 -11.46 7.16 -39.25
N GLN A 490 -11.64 5.96 -39.78
CA GLN A 490 -12.16 5.74 -41.13
C GLN A 490 -12.89 4.39 -41.23
N ALA A 491 -13.98 4.42 -41.95
CA ALA A 491 -14.99 3.45 -42.31
C ALA A 491 -14.67 1.95 -42.26
N SER A 492 -15.66 1.26 -41.73
CA SER A 492 -15.93 -0.17 -41.76
C SER A 492 -15.48 -0.94 -43.02
N THR A 493 -14.59 -1.93 -42.81
CA THR A 493 -14.52 -3.13 -43.63
C THR A 493 -14.14 -4.34 -42.72
N PRO A 494 -14.67 -5.54 -42.93
CA PRO A 494 -14.62 -6.62 -41.96
C PRO A 494 -13.22 -7.24 -41.84
N LEU A 495 -12.81 -7.53 -40.57
CA LEU A 495 -11.57 -8.23 -40.24
C LEU A 495 -11.63 -9.67 -40.78
N VAL A 496 -10.87 -9.92 -41.82
CA VAL A 496 -10.50 -11.25 -42.30
C VAL A 496 -9.46 -11.84 -41.34
N SER A 497 -9.74 -13.00 -40.83
CA SER A 497 -8.80 -13.87 -40.09
C SER A 497 -7.50 -14.05 -40.90
N ALA A 498 -6.39 -13.54 -40.37
CA ALA A 498 -5.08 -13.66 -41.03
C ALA A 498 -4.58 -15.12 -40.91
N THR A 499 -4.99 -15.96 -41.83
CA THR A 499 -4.19 -17.12 -42.22
C THR A 499 -2.83 -16.62 -42.69
N ALA A 500 -1.74 -17.22 -42.18
CA ALA A 500 -0.35 -16.91 -42.57
C ALA A 500 -0.27 -16.69 -44.07
N ASP A 501 -0.01 -15.43 -44.47
CA ASP A 501 -0.07 -15.05 -45.88
C ASP A 501 1.06 -15.76 -46.64
N ARG A 502 0.71 -16.72 -47.48
CA ARG A 502 1.67 -17.52 -48.25
C ARG A 502 2.62 -16.66 -49.11
N GLY A 503 2.18 -15.44 -49.45
CA GLY A 503 2.99 -14.46 -50.16
C GLY A 503 4.17 -13.94 -49.32
N ASN A 504 3.95 -13.72 -48.04
CA ASN A 504 4.97 -13.22 -47.12
C ASN A 504 6.04 -14.28 -46.81
N VAL A 505 5.65 -15.55 -46.71
CA VAL A 505 6.58 -16.67 -46.50
C VAL A 505 7.43 -16.93 -47.76
N ALA A 506 6.86 -16.79 -48.94
CA ALA A 506 7.59 -16.90 -50.21
C ALA A 506 8.63 -15.78 -50.37
N ALA A 507 8.27 -14.54 -49.96
CA ALA A 507 9.21 -13.41 -49.95
C ALA A 507 10.37 -13.63 -48.96
N LEU A 508 10.07 -14.16 -47.77
CA LEU A 508 11.08 -14.54 -46.77
C LEU A 508 12.04 -15.62 -47.33
N LEU A 509 11.48 -16.64 -47.94
CA LEU A 509 12.27 -17.74 -48.54
C LEU A 509 13.18 -17.22 -49.65
N ALA A 510 12.66 -16.36 -50.53
CA ALA A 510 13.45 -15.74 -51.60
C ALA A 510 14.59 -14.87 -51.05
N ALA A 511 14.32 -14.08 -49.99
CA ALA A 511 15.32 -13.23 -49.34
C ALA A 511 16.42 -14.02 -48.62
N LEU A 512 16.11 -15.24 -48.15
CA LEU A 512 17.08 -16.16 -47.54
C LEU A 512 17.94 -16.94 -48.55
N GLY A 513 17.79 -16.69 -49.84
CA GLY A 513 18.52 -17.38 -50.90
C GLY A 513 17.85 -18.66 -51.40
N GLY A 514 16.53 -18.82 -51.10
CA GLY A 514 15.74 -19.98 -51.52
C GLY A 514 15.85 -21.20 -50.60
N LYS A 515 15.01 -22.21 -50.85
CA LYS A 515 14.91 -23.40 -50.00
C LYS A 515 16.22 -24.20 -49.94
N SER A 516 16.99 -24.23 -51.03
CA SER A 516 18.29 -24.94 -51.09
C SER A 516 19.33 -24.33 -50.13
N ASN A 517 19.18 -23.04 -49.76
CA ASN A 517 20.09 -22.36 -48.85
C ASN A 517 19.72 -22.56 -47.37
N LEU A 518 18.54 -23.05 -47.04
CA LEU A 518 18.16 -23.34 -45.66
C LEU A 518 18.87 -24.61 -45.15
N ALA A 519 19.56 -24.51 -44.02
CA ALA A 519 20.18 -25.62 -43.32
C ALA A 519 19.32 -26.09 -42.13
N LYS A 520 18.77 -25.14 -41.34
CA LYS A 520 17.90 -25.41 -40.20
C LYS A 520 16.94 -24.24 -39.96
N VAL A 521 15.70 -24.55 -39.60
CA VAL A 521 14.72 -23.57 -39.18
C VAL A 521 14.15 -24.02 -37.83
N GLU A 522 14.17 -23.19 -36.82
CA GLU A 522 13.64 -23.48 -35.50
C GLU A 522 12.74 -22.32 -35.05
N ALA A 523 11.49 -22.64 -34.69
CA ALA A 523 10.57 -21.64 -34.13
C ALA A 523 10.73 -21.51 -32.62
N ARG A 524 10.86 -20.27 -32.11
CA ARG A 524 10.87 -19.96 -30.67
C ARG A 524 9.93 -18.81 -30.38
N SER A 525 8.82 -19.12 -29.69
CA SER A 525 7.77 -18.16 -29.32
C SER A 525 7.31 -17.28 -30.48
N THR A 526 7.94 -16.12 -30.69
CA THR A 526 7.56 -15.12 -31.71
C THR A 526 8.60 -14.93 -32.81
N ARG A 527 9.63 -15.77 -32.88
CA ARG A 527 10.76 -15.63 -33.80
C ARG A 527 11.20 -16.95 -34.40
N LEU A 528 11.80 -16.86 -35.59
CA LEU A 528 12.50 -17.96 -36.23
C LEU A 528 14.00 -17.83 -36.03
N LEU A 529 14.66 -18.91 -35.66
CA LEU A 529 16.10 -19.08 -35.72
C LEU A 529 16.38 -19.85 -37.01
N ILE A 530 17.06 -19.22 -37.94
CA ILE A 530 17.32 -19.77 -39.28
C ILE A 530 18.82 -19.90 -39.48
N GLU A 531 19.28 -21.09 -39.81
CA GLU A 531 20.64 -21.34 -40.19
C GLU A 531 20.67 -21.59 -41.72
N VAL A 532 21.51 -20.83 -42.42
CA VAL A 532 21.68 -20.92 -43.86
C VAL A 532 23.01 -21.59 -44.21
N ARG A 533 23.09 -22.21 -45.37
CA ARG A 533 24.33 -22.85 -45.87
C ARG A 533 25.32 -21.82 -46.34
N ASP A 534 24.86 -20.81 -47.05
CA ASP A 534 25.66 -19.69 -47.54
C ASP A 534 25.04 -18.35 -47.05
N GLY A 535 25.76 -17.67 -46.15
CA GLY A 535 25.35 -16.36 -45.64
C GLY A 535 25.45 -15.23 -46.67
N GLY A 536 26.26 -15.39 -47.70
CA GLY A 536 26.41 -14.42 -48.80
C GLY A 536 25.22 -14.41 -49.77
N ALA A 537 24.43 -15.49 -49.78
CA ALA A 537 23.23 -15.60 -50.63
C ALA A 537 21.98 -14.95 -49.98
N VAL A 538 22.08 -14.40 -48.75
CA VAL A 538 20.98 -13.74 -48.09
C VAL A 538 20.92 -12.27 -48.46
N ASP A 539 19.79 -11.86 -49.01
CA ASP A 539 19.48 -10.45 -49.35
C ASP A 539 18.87 -9.71 -48.14
N GLU A 540 19.73 -9.05 -47.36
CA GLU A 540 19.32 -8.32 -46.14
C GLU A 540 18.26 -7.22 -46.40
N PRO A 541 18.36 -6.38 -47.44
CA PRO A 541 17.33 -5.42 -47.80
C PRO A 541 15.96 -6.06 -48.06
N ARG A 542 15.93 -7.16 -48.82
CA ARG A 542 14.69 -7.90 -49.10
C ARG A 542 14.15 -8.62 -47.88
N LEU A 543 15.03 -9.12 -47.02
CA LEU A 543 14.64 -9.74 -45.76
C LEU A 543 13.92 -8.74 -44.87
N SER A 544 14.42 -7.50 -44.80
CA SER A 544 13.78 -6.40 -44.07
C SER A 544 12.47 -5.96 -44.74
N ALA A 545 12.37 -6.03 -46.07
CA ALA A 545 11.18 -5.66 -46.85
C ALA A 545 10.08 -6.74 -46.88
N ALA A 546 10.38 -7.97 -46.44
CA ALA A 546 9.45 -9.10 -46.44
C ALA A 546 8.27 -8.98 -45.48
N GLY A 547 8.11 -7.81 -44.81
CA GLY A 547 6.96 -7.47 -43.97
C GLY A 547 6.99 -8.06 -42.57
N TYR A 548 8.09 -8.65 -42.13
CA TYR A 548 8.29 -9.11 -40.78
C TYR A 548 8.84 -8.01 -39.89
N ARG A 549 8.62 -8.14 -38.55
CA ARG A 549 8.91 -7.09 -37.55
C ARG A 549 10.40 -6.79 -37.33
N GLY A 550 11.30 -7.56 -37.96
CA GLY A 550 12.73 -7.36 -37.93
C GLY A 550 13.48 -8.65 -38.20
N ALA A 551 14.66 -8.53 -38.84
CA ALA A 551 15.61 -9.60 -39.06
C ALA A 551 17.00 -9.15 -38.61
N VAL A 552 17.72 -10.00 -37.88
CA VAL A 552 19.04 -9.71 -37.32
C VAL A 552 19.96 -10.89 -37.61
N ARG A 553 21.15 -10.60 -38.13
CA ARG A 553 22.23 -11.59 -38.30
C ARG A 553 22.85 -11.85 -36.91
N VAL A 554 22.85 -13.11 -36.48
CA VAL A 554 23.35 -13.54 -35.15
C VAL A 554 24.73 -14.23 -35.29
N ALA A 555 24.99 -14.84 -36.44
CA ALA A 555 26.26 -15.47 -36.76
C ALA A 555 26.48 -15.42 -38.28
N ASP A 556 27.66 -15.83 -38.78
CA ASP A 556 27.96 -15.79 -40.22
C ASP A 556 26.93 -16.53 -41.11
N ARG A 557 26.27 -17.55 -40.53
CA ARG A 557 25.22 -18.34 -41.19
C ARG A 557 23.91 -18.36 -40.41
N GLY A 558 23.80 -17.58 -39.31
CA GLY A 558 22.67 -17.58 -38.41
C GLY A 558 21.85 -16.29 -38.46
N TRP A 559 20.53 -16.42 -38.65
CA TRP A 559 19.58 -15.32 -38.71
C TRP A 559 18.47 -15.49 -37.70
N GLN A 560 18.05 -14.40 -37.13
CA GLN A 560 16.88 -14.32 -36.25
C GLN A 560 15.84 -13.41 -36.89
N VAL A 561 14.67 -13.96 -37.22
CA VAL A 561 13.56 -13.22 -37.85
C VAL A 561 12.37 -13.17 -36.89
N VAL A 562 11.88 -11.98 -36.58
CA VAL A 562 10.71 -11.77 -35.69
C VAL A 562 9.44 -11.83 -36.52
N VAL A 563 8.74 -12.97 -36.47
CA VAL A 563 7.52 -13.23 -37.25
C VAL A 563 6.22 -13.10 -36.45
N GLY A 564 6.29 -12.98 -35.12
CA GLY A 564 5.11 -12.90 -34.28
C GLY A 564 4.58 -14.26 -33.84
N PRO A 565 3.31 -14.35 -33.40
CA PRO A 565 2.72 -15.56 -32.82
C PRO A 565 2.67 -16.74 -33.80
N ASP A 566 2.77 -16.48 -35.09
CA ASP A 566 2.69 -17.51 -36.16
C ASP A 566 4.04 -18.19 -36.46
N ALA A 567 5.06 -17.98 -35.63
CA ALA A 567 6.42 -18.49 -35.85
C ALA A 567 6.46 -19.99 -36.12
N ALA A 568 5.68 -20.80 -35.41
CA ALA A 568 5.59 -22.24 -35.59
C ALA A 568 4.97 -22.61 -36.96
N SER A 569 3.94 -21.88 -37.40
CA SER A 569 3.27 -22.09 -38.68
C SER A 569 4.19 -21.71 -39.83
N VAL A 570 4.92 -20.59 -39.73
CA VAL A 570 5.87 -20.11 -40.73
C VAL A 570 7.07 -21.08 -40.86
N ALA A 571 7.61 -21.58 -39.74
CA ALA A 571 8.65 -22.58 -39.72
C ALA A 571 8.22 -23.86 -40.49
N GLY A 572 7.03 -24.38 -40.18
CA GLY A 572 6.49 -25.56 -40.84
C GLY A 572 6.26 -25.39 -42.35
N ILE A 573 6.03 -24.15 -42.84
CA ILE A 573 5.93 -23.84 -44.27
C ILE A 573 7.31 -23.77 -44.91
N LEU A 574 8.31 -23.21 -44.22
CA LEU A 574 9.70 -23.10 -44.72
C LEU A 574 10.39 -24.46 -44.79
N GLU A 575 10.03 -25.41 -43.94
CA GLU A 575 10.57 -26.77 -43.93
C GLU A 575 9.94 -27.69 -44.99
N ARG A 576 8.69 -27.43 -45.41
CA ARG A 576 8.00 -28.16 -46.50
C ARG A 576 8.49 -27.71 -47.85
#